data_ece2147fbab5b890e7db6d1cf4796777
#
_entry.id   ece2147fbab5b890e7db6d1cf4796777
#
_cell.length_a   1.000
_cell.length_b   1.000
_cell.length_c   1.000
_cell.angle_alpha   90.00
_cell.angle_beta   90.00
_cell.angle_gamma   90.00
#
_symmetry.space_group_name_H-M   'P 1'
#
loop_
_entity.id
_entity.type
_entity.pdbx_description
1 polymer ?
#
loop_
_entity_poly.entity_id
_entity_poly.type
_entity_poly.pdbx_seq_one_letter_code
_entity_poly.pdbx_strand_id
1 'polypeptide(L)'
;YGKCSGCGICARQCPQMVLYITSASTKIHLKCNNRDKGKAAMVDCSVSCISCGMCAKVCPVQAITMREDANGSLPVIDHSKCIECGLCVQKCPRHCLHKLDPITTEHEHGTVATNKKSNCTSCPLGESCGQKQ
;
A
#
# COMPACT_ATOMS: atom_id res chain seq x y z
N TYR A 1 7.66 2.74 15.73
CA TYR A 1 8.51 1.60 15.31
C TYR A 1 9.48 1.16 16.39
N GLY A 2 9.95 2.05 17.29
CA GLY A 2 10.97 1.74 18.29
C GLY A 2 10.67 0.59 19.27
N LYS A 3 9.43 0.13 19.34
CA LYS A 3 9.02 -1.00 20.19
C LYS A 3 8.67 -2.27 19.39
N CYS A 4 8.73 -2.23 18.06
CA CYS A 4 8.39 -3.38 17.22
C CYS A 4 9.63 -4.26 16.97
N SER A 5 9.55 -5.53 17.36
CA SER A 5 10.61 -6.53 17.13
C SER A 5 10.55 -7.18 15.74
N GLY A 6 9.55 -6.88 14.92
CA GLY A 6 9.38 -7.52 13.61
C GLY A 6 8.99 -9.01 13.67
N CYS A 7 8.49 -9.51 14.79
CA CYS A 7 8.21 -10.95 14.98
C CYS A 7 7.10 -11.53 14.09
N GLY A 8 6.32 -10.69 13.41
CA GLY A 8 5.28 -11.11 12.46
C GLY A 8 4.00 -11.69 13.06
N ILE A 9 3.85 -11.70 14.39
CA ILE A 9 2.64 -12.22 15.04
C ILE A 9 1.40 -11.49 14.56
N CYS A 10 1.45 -10.15 14.50
CA CYS A 10 0.33 -9.33 14.02
C CYS A 10 -0.09 -9.64 12.58
N ALA A 11 0.88 -9.91 11.70
CA ALA A 11 0.60 -10.27 10.31
C ALA A 11 -0.06 -11.65 10.19
N ARG A 12 0.36 -12.62 11.00
CA ARG A 12 -0.24 -13.97 11.04
C ARG A 12 -1.62 -14.00 11.69
N GLN A 13 -1.84 -13.12 12.65
CA GLN A 13 -3.10 -13.04 13.40
C GLN A 13 -4.16 -12.16 12.70
N CYS A 14 -3.78 -11.40 11.68
CA CYS A 14 -4.70 -10.50 11.00
C CYS A 14 -5.69 -11.27 10.12
N PRO A 15 -6.99 -11.30 10.45
CA PRO A 15 -7.99 -12.05 9.68
C PRO A 15 -8.18 -11.48 8.27
N GLN A 16 -7.95 -10.18 8.09
CA GLN A 16 -8.06 -9.50 6.80
C GLN A 16 -6.78 -9.57 5.96
N MET A 17 -5.71 -10.16 6.50
CA MET A 17 -4.39 -10.27 5.84
C MET A 17 -3.88 -8.94 5.24
N VAL A 18 -4.15 -7.83 5.92
CA VAL A 18 -3.72 -6.48 5.47
C VAL A 18 -2.33 -6.10 5.96
N LEU A 19 -1.77 -6.89 6.87
CA LEU A 19 -0.43 -6.66 7.42
C LEU A 19 0.58 -7.62 6.78
N TYR A 20 1.72 -7.10 6.39
CA TYR A 20 2.84 -7.90 5.91
C TYR A 20 4.16 -7.38 6.49
N ILE A 21 5.13 -8.27 6.58
CA ILE A 21 6.47 -7.94 7.03
C ILE A 21 7.33 -7.63 5.81
N THR A 22 8.05 -6.53 5.90
CA THR A 22 9.04 -6.13 4.90
C THR A 22 10.33 -5.68 5.58
N SER A 23 11.42 -5.68 4.84
CA SER A 23 12.69 -5.17 5.37
C SER A 23 12.63 -3.66 5.58
N ALA A 24 13.20 -3.18 6.69
CA ALA A 24 13.30 -1.75 6.99
C ALA A 24 14.19 -1.00 5.98
N SER A 25 15.06 -1.71 5.26
CA SER A 25 15.95 -1.13 4.24
C SER A 25 15.27 -0.87 2.90
N THR A 26 14.07 -1.44 2.67
CA THR A 26 13.36 -1.25 1.40
C THR A 26 12.72 0.13 1.30
N LYS A 27 12.88 0.78 0.14
CA LYS A 27 12.37 2.15 -0.07
C LYS A 27 11.05 2.21 -0.84
N ILE A 28 10.75 1.19 -1.65
CA ILE A 28 9.53 1.18 -2.46
C ILE A 28 8.49 0.26 -1.84
N HIS A 29 7.33 0.81 -1.50
CA HIS A 29 6.24 0.08 -0.87
C HIS A 29 4.91 0.31 -1.57
N LEU A 30 4.11 -0.76 -1.69
CA LEU A 30 2.70 -0.66 -2.05
C LEU A 30 1.88 -0.43 -0.77
N LYS A 31 1.21 0.72 -0.67
CA LYS A 31 0.37 1.05 0.49
C LYS A 31 -1.10 0.68 0.30
N CYS A 32 -1.39 -0.27 -0.56
CA CYS A 32 -2.76 -0.71 -0.83
C CYS A 32 -2.82 -2.23 -0.82
N ASN A 33 -3.86 -2.78 -0.22
CA ASN A 33 -4.15 -4.22 -0.23
C ASN A 33 -5.52 -4.52 -0.88
N ASN A 34 -6.10 -3.54 -1.58
CA ASN A 34 -7.32 -3.77 -2.33
C ASN A 34 -7.02 -4.63 -3.56
N ARG A 35 -7.77 -5.71 -3.74
CA ARG A 35 -7.60 -6.68 -4.81
C ARG A 35 -8.61 -6.53 -5.95
N ASP A 36 -9.57 -5.62 -5.80
CA ASP A 36 -10.55 -5.33 -6.82
C ASP A 36 -9.90 -4.70 -8.05
N LYS A 37 -10.49 -4.95 -9.21
CA LYS A 37 -9.97 -4.47 -10.49
C LYS A 37 -10.78 -3.27 -11.01
N GLY A 38 -10.09 -2.34 -11.63
CA GLY A 38 -10.70 -1.27 -12.42
C GLY A 38 -11.69 -0.39 -11.65
N LYS A 39 -12.93 -0.32 -12.16
CA LYS A 39 -13.97 0.58 -11.64
C LYS A 39 -14.42 0.22 -10.22
N ALA A 40 -14.52 -1.08 -9.88
CA ALA A 40 -14.91 -1.52 -8.54
C ALA A 40 -13.98 -0.93 -7.48
N ALA A 41 -12.67 -1.09 -7.65
CA ALA A 41 -11.67 -0.52 -6.75
C ALA A 41 -11.77 1.01 -6.63
N MET A 42 -12.17 1.70 -7.71
CA MET A 42 -12.29 3.17 -7.72
C MET A 42 -13.51 3.69 -6.98
N VAL A 43 -14.59 2.91 -6.93
CA VAL A 43 -15.80 3.26 -6.18
C VAL A 43 -15.52 3.25 -4.69
N ASP A 44 -14.80 2.25 -4.22
CA ASP A 44 -14.55 2.06 -2.79
C ASP A 44 -13.48 3.01 -2.23
N CYS A 45 -12.48 3.34 -3.06
CA CYS A 45 -11.37 4.18 -2.60
C CYS A 45 -10.74 4.99 -3.73
N SER A 46 -10.66 6.30 -3.55
CA SER A 46 -10.08 7.24 -4.54
C SER A 46 -8.59 7.03 -4.81
N VAL A 47 -7.86 6.38 -3.91
CA VAL A 47 -6.41 6.12 -4.02
C VAL A 47 -6.07 4.63 -4.05
N SER A 48 -7.06 3.76 -4.26
CA SER A 48 -6.85 2.31 -4.32
C SER A 48 -6.06 1.89 -5.56
N CYS A 49 -5.35 0.77 -5.43
CA CYS A 49 -4.80 0.06 -6.59
C CYS A 49 -5.95 -0.49 -7.44
N ILE A 50 -5.89 -0.28 -8.74
CA ILE A 50 -6.88 -0.76 -9.70
C ILE A 50 -6.36 -1.98 -10.49
N SER A 51 -5.28 -2.56 -10.06
CA SER A 51 -4.64 -3.74 -10.69
C SER A 51 -4.30 -3.54 -12.18
N CYS A 52 -3.95 -2.33 -12.59
CA CYS A 52 -3.70 -1.98 -13.99
C CYS A 52 -2.38 -2.54 -14.56
N GLY A 53 -1.49 -3.05 -13.73
CA GLY A 53 -0.21 -3.64 -14.15
C GLY A 53 0.83 -2.66 -14.69
N MET A 54 0.58 -1.34 -14.68
CA MET A 54 1.52 -0.34 -15.20
C MET A 54 2.87 -0.37 -14.45
N CYS A 55 2.84 -0.56 -13.15
CA CYS A 55 4.06 -0.65 -12.34
C CYS A 55 4.96 -1.83 -12.73
N ALA A 56 4.37 -2.97 -13.09
CA ALA A 56 5.11 -4.14 -13.58
C ALA A 56 5.71 -3.87 -14.97
N LYS A 57 4.96 -3.22 -15.86
CA LYS A 57 5.43 -2.91 -17.23
C LYS A 57 6.59 -1.92 -17.29
N VAL A 58 6.60 -0.93 -16.38
CA VAL A 58 7.65 0.10 -16.35
C VAL A 58 8.89 -0.29 -15.54
N CYS A 59 8.87 -1.44 -14.88
CA CYS A 59 9.98 -1.90 -14.08
C CYS A 59 11.11 -2.44 -14.96
N PRO A 60 12.29 -1.79 -15.03
CA PRO A 60 13.36 -2.21 -15.92
C PRO A 60 13.99 -3.55 -15.52
N VAL A 61 13.94 -3.88 -14.24
CA VAL A 61 14.48 -5.14 -13.68
C VAL A 61 13.42 -6.18 -13.42
N GLN A 62 12.18 -5.96 -13.86
CA GLN A 62 11.05 -6.88 -13.68
C GLN A 62 10.87 -7.35 -12.21
N ALA A 63 11.16 -6.47 -11.27
CA ALA A 63 11.02 -6.74 -9.85
C ALA A 63 9.55 -6.71 -9.36
N ILE A 64 8.59 -6.35 -10.23
CA ILE A 64 7.18 -6.26 -9.87
C ILE A 64 6.41 -7.27 -10.71
N THR A 65 5.74 -8.19 -10.03
CA THR A 65 4.87 -9.20 -10.65
C THR A 65 3.42 -8.98 -10.19
N MET A 66 2.47 -9.25 -11.07
CA MET A 66 1.05 -9.24 -10.71
C MET A 66 0.70 -10.60 -10.14
N ARG A 67 0.37 -10.65 -8.86
CA ARG A 67 -0.14 -11.86 -8.22
C ARG A 67 -1.65 -11.87 -8.34
N GLU A 68 -2.19 -12.91 -8.92
CA GLU A 68 -3.61 -13.15 -9.04
C GLU A 68 -4.04 -14.22 -8.04
N ASP A 69 -5.02 -13.88 -7.23
CA ASP A 69 -5.64 -14.78 -6.26
C ASP A 69 -7.14 -14.89 -6.59
N ALA A 70 -7.84 -15.83 -5.94
CA ALA A 70 -9.30 -15.96 -6.07
C ALA A 70 -10.06 -14.66 -5.75
N ASN A 71 -9.46 -13.77 -4.94
CA ASN A 71 -10.04 -12.50 -4.52
C ASN A 71 -9.61 -11.30 -5.38
N GLY A 72 -8.84 -11.51 -6.45
CA GLY A 72 -8.43 -10.44 -7.35
C GLY A 72 -6.94 -10.42 -7.67
N SER A 73 -6.39 -9.25 -7.93
CA SER A 73 -5.00 -9.11 -8.40
C SER A 73 -4.31 -7.95 -7.69
N LEU A 74 -3.07 -8.16 -7.28
CA LEU A 74 -2.26 -7.14 -6.62
C LEU A 74 -0.80 -7.23 -7.08
N PRO A 75 -0.10 -6.10 -7.30
CA PRO A 75 1.33 -6.12 -7.60
C PRO A 75 2.14 -6.50 -6.35
N VAL A 76 3.06 -7.43 -6.52
CA VAL A 76 4.04 -7.85 -5.51
C VAL A 76 5.41 -7.40 -5.96
N ILE A 77 6.15 -6.78 -5.06
CA ILE A 77 7.49 -6.27 -5.31
C ILE A 77 8.51 -7.26 -4.75
N ASP A 78 9.37 -7.76 -5.63
CA ASP A 78 10.55 -8.52 -5.22
C ASP A 78 11.66 -7.54 -4.85
N HIS A 79 11.84 -7.34 -3.55
CA HIS A 79 12.83 -6.40 -3.03
C HIS A 79 14.28 -6.84 -3.27
N SER A 80 14.52 -8.13 -3.55
CA SER A 80 15.86 -8.63 -3.89
C SER A 80 16.32 -8.18 -5.27
N LYS A 81 15.38 -7.98 -6.20
CA LYS A 81 15.63 -7.50 -7.57
C LYS A 81 15.45 -6.00 -7.71
N CYS A 82 14.75 -5.36 -6.78
CA CYS A 82 14.38 -3.96 -6.89
C CYS A 82 15.60 -3.03 -6.72
N ILE A 83 15.90 -2.23 -7.75
CA ILE A 83 16.98 -1.23 -7.73
C ILE A 83 16.52 0.13 -7.20
N GLU A 84 15.31 0.23 -6.66
CA GLU A 84 14.74 1.42 -6.03
C GLU A 84 14.72 2.69 -6.92
N CYS A 85 14.66 2.52 -8.24
CA CYS A 85 14.68 3.63 -9.21
C CYS A 85 13.47 4.57 -9.13
N GLY A 86 12.34 4.13 -8.55
CA GLY A 86 11.14 4.95 -8.36
C GLY A 86 10.25 5.12 -9.59
N LEU A 87 10.55 4.54 -10.75
CA LEU A 87 9.73 4.67 -11.95
C LEU A 87 8.30 4.16 -11.75
N CYS A 88 8.13 3.08 -10.99
CA CYS A 88 6.81 2.54 -10.67
C CYS A 88 5.96 3.52 -9.82
N VAL A 89 6.61 4.30 -8.96
CA VAL A 89 5.93 5.34 -8.14
C VAL A 89 5.44 6.47 -9.04
N GLN A 90 6.28 6.96 -9.95
CA GLN A 90 5.92 8.06 -10.85
C GLN A 90 4.84 7.69 -11.87
N LYS A 91 4.86 6.45 -12.34
CA LYS A 91 3.92 5.96 -13.37
C LYS A 91 2.63 5.38 -12.81
N CYS A 92 2.50 5.28 -11.50
CA CYS A 92 1.25 4.80 -10.89
C CYS A 92 0.14 5.86 -10.99
N PRO A 93 -0.94 5.62 -11.75
CA PRO A 93 -2.01 6.61 -11.92
C PRO A 93 -2.84 6.83 -10.64
N ARG A 94 -2.71 5.92 -9.67
CA ARG A 94 -3.44 5.98 -8.40
C ARG A 94 -2.55 6.32 -7.21
N HIS A 95 -1.27 6.53 -7.44
CA HIS A 95 -0.29 6.85 -6.40
C HIS A 95 -0.29 5.89 -5.20
N CYS A 96 -0.53 4.58 -5.47
CA CYS A 96 -0.54 3.55 -4.43
C CYS A 96 0.86 3.11 -4.02
N LEU A 97 1.85 3.34 -4.88
CA LEU A 97 3.25 3.03 -4.62
C LEU A 97 3.94 4.26 -4.06
N HIS A 98 4.68 4.07 -2.99
CA HIS A 98 5.41 5.14 -2.33
C HIS A 98 6.88 4.79 -2.21
N LYS A 99 7.73 5.80 -2.43
CA LYS A 99 9.13 5.75 -2.04
C LYS A 99 9.21 6.31 -0.63
N LEU A 100 9.62 5.48 0.31
CA LEU A 100 9.87 5.87 1.68
C LEU A 100 11.37 5.97 1.88
N ASP A 101 11.81 7.03 2.49
CA ASP A 101 13.19 7.08 2.97
C ASP A 101 13.38 6.03 4.06
N PRO A 102 14.57 5.42 4.19
CA PRO A 102 14.84 4.50 5.27
C PRO A 102 14.50 5.20 6.58
N ILE A 103 13.78 4.47 7.45
CA ILE A 103 13.28 5.00 8.71
C ILE A 103 14.48 5.52 9.53
N THR A 104 14.76 6.80 9.39
CA THR A 104 15.56 7.52 10.38
C THR A 104 14.70 7.56 11.65
N THR A 105 15.30 7.32 12.80
CA THR A 105 14.64 7.20 14.10
C THR A 105 13.96 8.50 14.58
N GLU A 106 13.88 9.50 13.74
CA GLU A 106 13.27 10.79 14.02
C GLU A 106 11.80 10.76 13.58
N HIS A 107 10.92 10.67 14.57
CA HIS A 107 9.47 10.72 14.43
C HIS A 107 9.03 12.14 14.06
N GLU A 108 9.22 12.54 12.84
CA GLU A 108 8.41 13.60 12.29
C GLU A 108 7.10 13.00 11.80
N HIS A 109 6.01 13.28 12.49
CA HIS A 109 4.66 13.11 11.99
C HIS A 109 4.54 13.92 10.70
N GLY A 110 4.92 13.32 9.58
CA GLY A 110 4.64 13.89 8.28
C GLY A 110 3.14 14.11 8.18
N THR A 111 2.76 15.36 8.15
CA THR A 111 1.41 15.80 7.84
C THR A 111 0.96 15.08 6.59
N VAL A 112 0.08 14.10 6.77
CA VAL A 112 -0.70 13.53 5.69
C VAL A 112 -1.42 14.72 5.08
N ALA A 113 -1.06 15.07 3.84
CA ALA A 113 -1.79 16.06 3.09
C ALA A 113 -3.26 15.63 3.13
N THR A 114 -4.06 16.37 3.91
CA THR A 114 -5.49 16.17 4.04
C THR A 114 -6.11 16.47 2.69
N ASN A 115 -6.21 15.45 1.84
CA ASN A 115 -7.01 15.57 0.64
C ASN A 115 -8.48 15.47 1.06
N LYS A 116 -9.19 16.53 0.80
CA LYS A 116 -10.58 16.78 1.17
C LYS A 116 -11.48 15.58 0.80
N LYS A 117 -12.30 15.20 1.80
CA LYS A 117 -13.59 14.52 1.68
C LYS A 117 -13.64 13.26 0.83
N SER A 118 -13.21 12.15 1.36
CA SER A 118 -13.83 10.88 1.03
C SER A 118 -14.98 10.64 2.01
N ASN A 119 -16.19 10.78 1.51
CA ASN A 119 -17.41 10.34 2.20
C ASN A 119 -17.37 8.82 2.26
N CYS A 120 -16.84 8.27 3.33
CA CYS A 120 -16.89 6.85 3.59
C CYS A 120 -18.29 6.52 4.12
N THR A 121 -19.23 6.24 3.22
CA THR A 121 -20.63 5.93 3.56
C THR A 121 -20.92 4.44 3.73
N SER A 122 -19.90 3.58 3.73
CA SER A 122 -20.09 2.12 3.88
C SER A 122 -18.98 1.51 4.71
N CYS A 123 -18.95 1.82 6.01
CA CYS A 123 -18.26 0.97 6.97
C CYS A 123 -19.29 0.04 7.59
N PRO A 124 -19.24 -1.28 7.42
CA PRO A 124 -20.22 -2.22 8.02
C PRO A 124 -20.09 -2.35 9.54
N LEU A 125 -19.11 -1.69 10.13
CA LEU A 125 -19.01 -1.52 11.58
C LEU A 125 -19.54 -0.12 11.91
N GLY A 126 -20.85 -0.07 12.13
CA GLY A 126 -21.53 1.15 12.55
C GLY A 126 -20.87 1.76 13.78
N GLU A 127 -20.85 3.10 13.76
CA GLU A 127 -20.61 4.00 14.88
C GLU A 127 -19.17 4.20 15.35
N SER A 128 -18.75 5.42 15.13
CA SER A 128 -17.61 6.19 15.62
C SER A 128 -16.34 6.19 14.79
N CYS A 129 -16.42 6.75 13.59
CA CYS A 129 -15.36 7.63 13.11
C CYS A 129 -15.65 9.03 13.67
N GLY A 130 -15.64 9.09 15.01
CA GLY A 130 -16.00 10.26 15.77
C GLY A 130 -14.88 11.28 15.77
N GLN A 131 -15.25 12.46 15.34
CA GLN A 131 -14.66 13.74 15.72
C GLN A 131 -14.17 13.71 17.17
N LYS A 132 -12.91 14.04 17.40
CA LYS A 132 -12.50 14.75 18.61
C LYS A 132 -11.58 15.89 18.22
N GLN A 133 -12.03 17.03 18.68
CA GLN A 133 -11.48 18.36 18.69
C GLN A 133 -9.99 18.41 19.03
#